data_bd452e94d9d5f01194f771c2ed90dd1f
#
_entry.id   bd452e94d9d5f01194f771c2ed90dd1f
#
_cell.length_a   1.000
_cell.length_b   1.000
_cell.length_c   1.000
_cell.angle_alpha   90.00
_cell.angle_beta   90.00
_cell.angle_gamma   90.00
#
_symmetry.space_group_name_H-M   'P 1'
#
loop_
_entity.id
_entity.type
_entity.pdbx_description
1 polymer ?
#
loop_
_entity_poly.entity_id
_entity_poly.type
_entity_poly.pdbx_seq_one_letter_code
_entity_poly.pdbx_strand_id
1 'polypeptide(L)'
;MKHRIAPLLVTFLVLTGTIAWASAKANFSGTWVMDASKSEGLPPNIAQTMTLTQTDDNLTLQNKIVTAEGEINVSDTFIISGKEVEFTQKVNDVEIKGKRTSKWLADSNAFESNEEFTVEGGDGQSTTQQIRRMWVISADGKTLTIDLFGKTPSGDLHTKRTFVKK
;
A
#
# COMPACT_ATOMS: atom_id res chain seq x y z
N MET A 1 -44.64 -12.17 68.09
CA MET A 1 -43.46 -11.55 67.47
C MET A 1 -43.24 -12.20 66.10
N LYS A 2 -43.51 -11.47 65.01
CA LYS A 2 -43.36 -11.99 63.62
C LYS A 2 -42.14 -11.30 63.02
N HIS A 3 -41.05 -12.05 62.82
CA HIS A 3 -39.83 -11.59 62.11
C HIS A 3 -40.07 -11.65 60.60
N ARG A 4 -40.09 -10.50 59.96
CA ARG A 4 -40.10 -10.37 58.50
C ARG A 4 -38.63 -10.37 58.01
N ILE A 5 -38.24 -11.42 57.29
CA ILE A 5 -36.96 -11.46 56.58
C ILE A 5 -37.19 -10.84 55.20
N ALA A 6 -36.50 -9.72 54.90
CA ALA A 6 -36.48 -9.11 53.58
C ALA A 6 -35.43 -9.83 52.69
N PRO A 7 -35.75 -10.23 51.48
CA PRO A 7 -34.75 -10.78 50.56
C PRO A 7 -33.86 -9.67 50.00
N LEU A 8 -32.56 -9.78 50.22
CA LEU A 8 -31.51 -8.98 49.65
C LEU A 8 -31.32 -9.38 48.19
N LEU A 9 -31.80 -8.53 47.25
CA LEU A 9 -31.60 -8.77 45.80
C LEU A 9 -30.19 -8.31 45.44
N VAL A 10 -29.27 -9.24 45.24
CA VAL A 10 -27.92 -8.97 44.73
C VAL A 10 -27.99 -8.92 43.21
N THR A 11 -28.00 -7.72 42.65
CA THR A 11 -27.94 -7.50 41.21
C THR A 11 -26.50 -7.68 40.74
N PHE A 12 -26.23 -8.79 40.07
CA PHE A 12 -24.93 -9.08 39.43
C PHE A 12 -24.84 -8.31 38.12
N LEU A 13 -24.12 -7.19 38.11
CA LEU A 13 -23.84 -6.41 36.89
C LEU A 13 -22.75 -7.11 36.09
N VAL A 14 -23.13 -7.88 35.06
CA VAL A 14 -22.20 -8.49 34.12
C VAL A 14 -21.69 -7.40 33.15
N LEU A 15 -20.49 -6.86 33.41
CA LEU A 15 -19.79 -6.01 32.46
C LEU A 15 -19.28 -6.90 31.32
N THR A 16 -20.02 -6.98 30.20
CA THR A 16 -19.53 -7.55 28.94
C THR A 16 -18.57 -6.57 28.30
N GLY A 17 -17.29 -6.65 28.65
CA GLY A 17 -16.24 -5.94 27.95
C GLY A 17 -16.11 -6.50 26.53
N THR A 18 -16.48 -5.72 25.51
CA THR A 18 -16.16 -6.04 24.12
C THR A 18 -14.65 -5.89 23.93
N ILE A 19 -13.94 -7.02 23.87
CA ILE A 19 -12.53 -7.04 23.48
C ILE A 19 -12.51 -6.70 21.99
N ALA A 20 -12.22 -5.45 21.65
CA ALA A 20 -11.91 -5.06 20.28
C ALA A 20 -10.56 -5.70 19.91
N TRP A 21 -10.61 -6.76 19.13
CA TRP A 21 -9.40 -7.37 18.55
C TRP A 21 -8.89 -6.37 17.51
N ALA A 22 -7.75 -5.72 17.79
CA ALA A 22 -7.05 -4.97 16.76
C ALA A 22 -6.68 -5.97 15.65
N SER A 23 -7.26 -5.79 14.46
CA SER A 23 -6.90 -6.61 13.31
C SER A 23 -5.41 -6.44 13.04
N ALA A 24 -4.67 -7.53 13.00
CA ALA A 24 -3.25 -7.48 12.67
C ALA A 24 -3.08 -6.95 11.23
N LYS A 25 -2.12 -6.04 11.04
CA LYS A 25 -1.78 -5.52 9.72
C LYS A 25 -1.38 -6.67 8.80
N ALA A 26 -1.85 -6.64 7.56
CA ALA A 26 -1.49 -7.65 6.58
C ALA A 26 0.01 -7.62 6.28
N ASN A 27 0.56 -8.79 6.01
CA ASN A 27 1.97 -8.94 5.65
C ASN A 27 2.13 -8.97 4.13
N PHE A 28 2.66 -7.90 3.56
CA PHE A 28 2.94 -7.75 2.14
C PHE A 28 4.24 -8.45 1.70
N SER A 29 5.06 -8.95 2.62
CA SER A 29 6.35 -9.58 2.29
C SER A 29 6.19 -10.77 1.36
N GLY A 30 7.12 -10.89 0.42
CA GLY A 30 7.18 -11.98 -0.55
C GLY A 30 7.56 -11.52 -1.95
N THR A 31 7.64 -12.49 -2.86
CA THR A 31 7.83 -12.25 -4.29
C THR A 31 6.48 -12.31 -4.99
N TRP A 32 6.21 -11.27 -5.77
CA TRP A 32 4.95 -11.04 -6.45
C TRP A 32 5.18 -10.96 -7.96
N VAL A 33 4.44 -11.74 -8.73
CA VAL A 33 4.51 -11.74 -10.19
C VAL A 33 3.21 -11.18 -10.75
N MET A 34 3.31 -10.21 -11.66
CA MET A 34 2.15 -9.57 -12.27
C MET A 34 1.35 -10.56 -13.11
N ASP A 35 0.05 -10.57 -12.91
CA ASP A 35 -0.93 -11.22 -13.77
C ASP A 35 -1.44 -10.18 -14.78
N ALA A 36 -0.85 -10.18 -15.97
CA ALA A 36 -1.20 -9.21 -17.01
C ALA A 36 -2.66 -9.34 -17.46
N SER A 37 -3.25 -10.55 -17.36
CA SER A 37 -4.65 -10.78 -17.76
C SER A 37 -5.67 -10.14 -16.82
N LYS A 38 -5.25 -9.80 -15.59
CA LYS A 38 -6.06 -9.14 -14.55
C LYS A 38 -5.63 -7.71 -14.28
N SER A 39 -4.70 -7.19 -15.06
CA SER A 39 -4.17 -5.84 -14.95
C SER A 39 -4.74 -4.95 -16.05
N GLU A 40 -4.94 -3.66 -15.75
CA GLU A 40 -5.62 -2.70 -16.60
C GLU A 40 -4.81 -1.43 -16.78
N GLY A 41 -4.98 -0.72 -17.92
CA GLY A 41 -4.31 0.56 -18.19
C GLY A 41 -2.81 0.45 -18.41
N LEU A 42 -2.29 -0.73 -18.76
CA LEU A 42 -0.87 -0.97 -18.97
C LEU A 42 -0.52 -1.05 -20.47
N PRO A 43 0.73 -0.69 -20.84
CA PRO A 43 1.24 -0.96 -22.18
C PRO A 43 1.24 -2.48 -22.48
N PRO A 44 1.12 -2.88 -23.74
CA PRO A 44 1.23 -4.28 -24.13
C PRO A 44 2.62 -4.84 -23.82
N ASN A 45 2.70 -6.16 -23.62
CA ASN A 45 3.94 -6.90 -23.41
C ASN A 45 4.78 -6.46 -22.20
N ILE A 46 4.13 -5.94 -21.16
CA ILE A 46 4.78 -5.62 -19.90
C ILE A 46 4.76 -6.84 -18.98
N ALA A 47 5.90 -7.15 -18.38
CA ALA A 47 6.01 -8.12 -17.28
C ALA A 47 6.61 -7.42 -16.06
N GLN A 48 6.15 -7.79 -14.87
CA GLN A 48 6.63 -7.17 -13.64
C GLN A 48 6.79 -8.23 -12.54
N THR A 49 7.92 -8.17 -11.85
CA THR A 49 8.19 -8.97 -10.66
C THR A 49 8.63 -8.05 -9.53
N MET A 50 8.00 -8.19 -8.39
CA MET A 50 8.24 -7.39 -7.21
C MET A 50 8.68 -8.28 -6.06
N THR A 51 9.71 -7.87 -5.32
CA THR A 51 10.03 -8.42 -3.99
C THR A 51 9.73 -7.35 -2.96
N LEU A 52 8.87 -7.67 -2.02
CA LEU A 52 8.49 -6.83 -0.90
C LEU A 52 9.05 -7.40 0.39
N THR A 53 9.60 -6.53 1.25
CA THR A 53 10.02 -6.86 2.61
C THR A 53 9.37 -5.88 3.57
N GLN A 54 8.56 -6.37 4.48
CA GLN A 54 7.85 -5.57 5.46
C GLN A 54 8.43 -5.79 6.85
N THR A 55 8.73 -4.71 7.55
CA THR A 55 9.12 -4.69 8.96
C THR A 55 8.35 -3.57 9.65
N ASP A 56 7.49 -3.91 10.61
CA ASP A 56 6.59 -2.96 11.29
C ASP A 56 5.81 -2.08 10.29
N ASP A 57 6.13 -0.79 10.24
CA ASP A 57 5.50 0.17 9.33
C ASP A 57 6.38 0.51 8.11
N ASN A 58 7.47 -0.24 7.86
CA ASN A 58 8.31 -0.05 6.69
C ASN A 58 8.06 -1.15 5.67
N LEU A 59 7.86 -0.77 4.41
CA LEU A 59 7.74 -1.68 3.27
C LEU A 59 8.80 -1.32 2.23
N THR A 60 9.80 -2.18 2.10
CA THR A 60 10.85 -2.04 1.08
C THR A 60 10.44 -2.80 -0.18
N LEU A 61 10.58 -2.13 -1.32
CA LEU A 61 10.25 -2.60 -2.66
C LEU A 61 11.53 -2.77 -3.49
N GLN A 62 11.68 -3.95 -4.10
CA GLN A 62 12.56 -4.19 -5.23
C GLN A 62 11.68 -4.66 -6.40
N ASN A 63 11.67 -3.92 -7.47
CA ASN A 63 10.75 -4.14 -8.58
C ASN A 63 11.49 -4.16 -9.91
N LYS A 64 11.29 -5.22 -10.66
CA LYS A 64 11.81 -5.42 -12.01
C LYS A 64 10.65 -5.37 -13.00
N ILE A 65 10.71 -4.44 -13.94
CA ILE A 65 9.72 -4.25 -15.00
C ILE A 65 10.43 -4.52 -16.32
N VAL A 66 9.87 -5.41 -17.13
CA VAL A 66 10.36 -5.73 -18.47
C VAL A 66 9.34 -5.19 -19.47
N THR A 67 9.81 -4.39 -20.40
CA THR A 67 9.03 -3.80 -21.51
C THR A 67 9.67 -4.16 -22.85
N ALA A 68 9.04 -3.76 -23.95
CA ALA A 68 9.63 -3.91 -25.29
C ALA A 68 10.94 -3.09 -25.46
N GLU A 69 11.10 -2.01 -24.68
CA GLU A 69 12.26 -1.10 -24.74
C GLU A 69 13.39 -1.51 -23.81
N GLY A 70 13.17 -2.49 -22.92
CA GLY A 70 14.19 -2.99 -22.02
C GLY A 70 13.69 -3.24 -20.61
N GLU A 71 14.64 -3.31 -19.70
CA GLU A 71 14.42 -3.59 -18.28
C GLU A 71 14.53 -2.32 -17.44
N ILE A 72 13.59 -2.14 -16.54
CA ILE A 72 13.56 -1.05 -15.56
C ILE A 72 13.57 -1.66 -14.16
N ASN A 73 14.55 -1.26 -13.35
CA ASN A 73 14.67 -1.66 -11.96
C ASN A 73 14.29 -0.50 -11.06
N VAL A 74 13.38 -0.74 -10.11
CA VAL A 74 12.92 0.26 -9.15
C VAL A 74 13.17 -0.24 -7.74
N SER A 75 13.83 0.57 -6.92
CA SER A 75 13.93 0.34 -5.49
C SER A 75 13.36 1.52 -4.71
N ASP A 76 12.61 1.21 -3.65
CA ASP A 76 11.88 2.20 -2.87
C ASP A 76 11.61 1.69 -1.46
N THR A 77 11.31 2.61 -0.52
CA THR A 77 10.87 2.27 0.83
C THR A 77 9.70 3.16 1.22
N PHE A 78 8.59 2.54 1.59
CA PHE A 78 7.40 3.21 2.10
C PHE A 78 7.42 3.17 3.63
N ILE A 79 7.32 4.36 4.27
CA ILE A 79 7.14 4.50 5.71
C ILE A 79 5.65 4.72 5.96
N ILE A 80 4.94 3.69 6.46
CA ILE A 80 3.48 3.67 6.58
C ILE A 80 3.08 4.19 7.97
N SER A 81 3.40 5.46 8.25
CA SER A 81 3.19 6.11 9.55
C SER A 81 1.98 7.05 9.60
N GLY A 82 1.37 7.34 8.45
CA GLY A 82 0.36 8.39 8.31
C GLY A 82 0.91 9.82 8.32
N LYS A 83 2.23 9.98 8.42
CA LYS A 83 2.90 11.30 8.39
C LYS A 83 3.56 11.52 7.04
N GLU A 84 3.67 12.79 6.64
CA GLU A 84 4.49 13.15 5.48
C GLU A 84 5.97 12.93 5.80
N VAL A 85 6.66 12.29 4.87
CA VAL A 85 8.09 12.05 4.92
C VAL A 85 8.73 12.36 3.56
N GLU A 86 9.98 12.77 3.55
CA GLU A 86 10.78 12.80 2.33
C GLU A 86 11.09 11.36 1.90
N PHE A 87 11.04 11.09 0.60
CA PHE A 87 11.44 9.79 0.05
C PHE A 87 12.45 9.95 -1.07
N THR A 88 13.22 8.90 -1.28
CA THR A 88 14.08 8.73 -2.45
C THR A 88 13.76 7.38 -3.07
N GLN A 89 13.24 7.41 -4.29
CA GLN A 89 13.03 6.22 -5.12
C GLN A 89 14.16 6.14 -6.15
N LYS A 90 14.70 4.96 -6.36
CA LYS A 90 15.70 4.74 -7.38
C LYS A 90 15.07 3.99 -8.56
N VAL A 91 15.19 4.57 -9.75
CA VAL A 91 14.72 3.98 -11.02
C VAL A 91 15.96 3.81 -11.92
N ASN A 92 16.41 2.57 -12.06
CA ASN A 92 17.75 2.26 -12.61
C ASN A 92 18.83 3.05 -11.84
N ASP A 93 19.55 3.94 -12.50
CA ASP A 93 20.59 4.79 -11.92
C ASP A 93 20.10 6.21 -11.57
N VAL A 94 18.80 6.50 -11.75
CA VAL A 94 18.21 7.81 -11.49
C VAL A 94 17.53 7.83 -10.13
N GLU A 95 17.84 8.82 -9.31
CA GLU A 95 17.14 9.08 -8.05
C GLU A 95 16.01 10.08 -8.28
N ILE A 96 14.80 9.69 -7.86
CA ILE A 96 13.62 10.55 -7.82
C ILE A 96 13.36 10.87 -6.35
N LYS A 97 13.31 12.15 -6.02
CA LYS A 97 13.09 12.65 -4.64
C LYS A 97 11.77 13.40 -4.58
N GLY A 98 11.11 13.27 -3.45
CA GLY A 98 9.82 13.92 -3.22
C GLY A 98 9.32 13.76 -1.81
N LYS A 99 8.03 14.04 -1.64
CA LYS A 99 7.32 13.89 -0.39
C LYS A 99 6.25 12.82 -0.52
N ARG A 100 6.07 12.02 0.51
CA ARG A 100 5.12 10.91 0.55
C ARG A 100 4.41 10.86 1.89
N THR A 101 3.09 10.65 1.84
CA THR A 101 2.30 10.22 3.00
C THR A 101 1.78 8.82 2.74
N SER A 102 2.11 7.85 3.60
CA SER A 102 1.57 6.50 3.51
C SER A 102 0.88 6.14 4.82
N LYS A 103 -0.32 5.58 4.73
CA LYS A 103 -1.14 5.22 5.89
C LYS A 103 -1.88 3.90 5.67
N TRP A 104 -2.00 3.13 6.75
CA TRP A 104 -2.88 1.97 6.79
C TRP A 104 -4.34 2.40 6.66
N LEU A 105 -5.14 1.63 5.92
CA LEU A 105 -6.58 1.79 5.87
C LEU A 105 -7.24 0.97 7.01
N ALA A 106 -8.51 1.24 7.27
CA ALA A 106 -9.24 0.67 8.40
C ALA A 106 -9.25 -0.87 8.40
N ASP A 107 -9.29 -1.48 7.22
CA ASP A 107 -9.36 -2.95 7.07
C ASP A 107 -8.04 -3.68 7.33
N SER A 108 -6.95 -2.95 7.63
CA SER A 108 -5.61 -3.50 7.94
C SER A 108 -4.98 -4.40 6.86
N ASN A 109 -5.71 -4.72 5.77
CA ASN A 109 -5.22 -5.46 4.62
C ASN A 109 -4.84 -4.55 3.44
N ALA A 110 -4.88 -3.23 3.66
CA ALA A 110 -4.59 -2.23 2.66
C ALA A 110 -3.86 -1.02 3.26
N PHE A 111 -3.05 -0.37 2.43
CA PHE A 111 -2.53 0.96 2.72
C PHE A 111 -2.60 1.85 1.48
N GLU A 112 -2.63 3.16 1.71
CA GLU A 112 -2.62 4.19 0.69
C GLU A 112 -1.32 4.99 0.78
N SER A 113 -0.71 5.31 -0.36
CA SER A 113 0.37 6.29 -0.46
C SER A 113 -0.02 7.44 -1.41
N ASN A 114 0.25 8.67 -0.98
CA ASN A 114 0.13 9.88 -1.78
C ASN A 114 1.52 10.48 -1.91
N GLU A 115 1.95 10.73 -3.13
CA GLU A 115 3.31 11.14 -3.46
C GLU A 115 3.29 12.39 -4.32
N GLU A 116 4.22 13.30 -4.04
CA GLU A 116 4.51 14.47 -4.86
C GLU A 116 6.01 14.52 -5.12
N PHE A 117 6.41 14.58 -6.38
CA PHE A 117 7.80 14.65 -6.79
C PHE A 117 7.96 15.41 -8.09
N THR A 118 9.16 15.92 -8.33
CA THR A 118 9.51 16.65 -9.54
C THR A 118 10.40 15.80 -10.43
N VAL A 119 10.09 15.78 -11.71
CA VAL A 119 10.89 15.11 -12.76
C VAL A 119 11.40 16.18 -13.71
N GLU A 120 12.68 16.13 -14.02
CA GLU A 120 13.27 16.97 -15.06
C GLU A 120 13.04 16.34 -16.43
N GLY A 121 12.42 17.09 -17.33
CA GLY A 121 12.26 16.70 -18.73
C GLY A 121 13.56 16.84 -19.51
N GLY A 122 13.66 16.16 -20.66
CA GLY A 122 14.83 16.25 -21.54
C GLY A 122 15.07 17.65 -22.14
N ASP A 123 14.11 18.56 -21.99
CA ASP A 123 14.19 19.99 -22.35
C ASP A 123 14.65 20.89 -21.20
N GLY A 124 15.01 20.32 -20.06
CA GLY A 124 15.42 21.03 -18.84
C GLY A 124 14.24 21.65 -18.06
N GLN A 125 13.01 21.38 -18.44
CA GLN A 125 11.84 21.83 -17.69
C GLN A 125 11.51 20.80 -16.58
N SER A 126 11.25 21.32 -15.39
CA SER A 126 10.83 20.49 -14.25
C SER A 126 9.31 20.41 -14.19
N THR A 127 8.79 19.21 -14.01
CA THR A 127 7.35 18.96 -13.86
C THR A 127 7.06 18.27 -12.56
N THR A 128 6.16 18.85 -11.75
CA THR A 128 5.67 18.20 -10.53
C THR A 128 4.59 17.18 -10.91
N GLN A 129 4.75 15.97 -10.40
CA GLN A 129 3.80 14.87 -10.54
C GLN A 129 3.20 14.53 -9.20
N GLN A 130 1.92 14.17 -9.22
CA GLN A 130 1.19 13.68 -8.04
C GLN A 130 0.69 12.29 -8.33
N ILE A 131 1.05 11.34 -7.49
CA ILE A 131 0.67 9.92 -7.61
C ILE A 131 0.02 9.46 -6.32
N ARG A 132 -1.15 8.84 -6.46
CA ARG A 132 -1.82 8.11 -5.39
C ARG A 132 -1.78 6.63 -5.71
N ARG A 133 -1.35 5.81 -4.76
CA ARG A 133 -1.41 4.34 -4.88
C ARG A 133 -2.22 3.76 -3.75
N MET A 134 -3.08 2.83 -4.08
CA MET A 134 -3.79 1.98 -3.12
C MET A 134 -3.31 0.54 -3.27
N TRP A 135 -2.79 0.00 -2.18
CA TRP A 135 -2.23 -1.33 -2.09
C TRP A 135 -3.18 -2.21 -1.29
N VAL A 136 -3.67 -3.29 -1.88
CA VAL A 136 -4.62 -4.18 -1.25
C VAL A 136 -4.15 -5.62 -1.39
N ILE A 137 -4.02 -6.33 -0.27
CA ILE A 137 -3.76 -7.77 -0.27
C ILE A 137 -5.07 -8.53 -0.03
N SER A 138 -5.27 -9.62 -0.74
CA SER A 138 -6.44 -10.48 -0.54
C SER A 138 -6.42 -11.15 0.84
N ALA A 139 -7.58 -11.55 1.35
CA ALA A 139 -7.71 -12.19 2.66
C ALA A 139 -6.88 -13.48 2.82
N ASP A 140 -6.65 -14.21 1.71
CA ASP A 140 -5.81 -15.41 1.69
C ASP A 140 -4.31 -15.10 1.53
N GLY A 141 -3.94 -13.83 1.39
CA GLY A 141 -2.56 -13.36 1.23
C GLY A 141 -1.90 -13.75 -0.10
N LYS A 142 -2.66 -14.19 -1.11
CA LYS A 142 -2.11 -14.72 -2.37
C LYS A 142 -2.19 -13.74 -3.54
N THR A 143 -3.02 -12.72 -3.44
CA THR A 143 -3.21 -11.71 -4.47
C THR A 143 -2.91 -10.34 -3.90
N LEU A 144 -2.13 -9.54 -4.62
CA LEU A 144 -1.88 -8.13 -4.33
C LEU A 144 -2.40 -7.30 -5.50
N THR A 145 -3.21 -6.29 -5.21
CA THR A 145 -3.67 -5.31 -6.19
C THR A 145 -3.07 -3.95 -5.85
N ILE A 146 -2.58 -3.25 -6.86
CA ILE A 146 -2.09 -1.88 -6.77
C ILE A 146 -2.85 -1.03 -7.78
N ASP A 147 -3.76 -0.19 -7.29
CA ASP A 147 -4.39 0.87 -8.08
C ASP A 147 -3.53 2.13 -8.00
N LEU A 148 -3.15 2.65 -9.16
CA LEU A 148 -2.36 3.86 -9.29
C LEU A 148 -3.15 4.92 -10.04
N PHE A 149 -3.27 6.08 -9.41
CA PHE A 149 -3.86 7.29 -9.99
C PHE A 149 -2.79 8.36 -10.04
N GLY A 150 -2.61 8.98 -11.17
CA GLY A 150 -1.62 10.03 -11.37
C GLY A 150 -2.19 11.22 -12.11
N LYS A 151 -1.69 12.41 -11.78
CA LYS A 151 -1.85 13.61 -12.59
C LYS A 151 -0.54 13.91 -13.27
N THR A 152 -0.54 13.87 -14.58
CA THR A 152 0.63 14.16 -15.42
C THR A 152 0.32 15.31 -16.36
N PRO A 153 1.32 15.96 -16.95
CA PRO A 153 1.08 17.00 -17.96
C PRO A 153 0.27 16.50 -19.17
N SER A 154 0.34 15.19 -19.45
CA SER A 154 -0.39 14.56 -20.55
C SER A 154 -1.84 14.19 -20.20
N GLY A 155 -2.27 14.42 -18.96
CA GLY A 155 -3.59 14.10 -18.45
C GLY A 155 -3.59 13.14 -17.27
N ASP A 156 -4.77 12.68 -16.91
CA ASP A 156 -4.95 11.74 -15.80
C ASP A 156 -4.51 10.32 -16.21
N LEU A 157 -3.77 9.66 -15.31
CA LEU A 157 -3.32 8.29 -15.44
C LEU A 157 -4.07 7.42 -14.44
N HIS A 158 -4.61 6.29 -14.89
CA HIS A 158 -5.11 5.24 -14.03
C HIS A 158 -4.58 3.89 -14.52
N THR A 159 -3.94 3.14 -13.63
CA THR A 159 -3.56 1.76 -13.88
C THR A 159 -3.93 0.89 -12.69
N LYS A 160 -4.38 -0.33 -12.96
CA LYS A 160 -4.59 -1.36 -11.96
C LYS A 160 -3.67 -2.53 -12.25
N ARG A 161 -2.85 -2.89 -11.29
CA ARG A 161 -1.91 -4.01 -11.40
C ARG A 161 -2.28 -5.09 -10.41
N THR A 162 -2.47 -6.29 -10.90
CA THR A 162 -2.78 -7.46 -10.09
C THR A 162 -1.58 -8.40 -10.10
N PHE A 163 -1.16 -8.85 -8.93
CA PHE A 163 -0.03 -9.74 -8.74
C PHE A 163 -0.46 -10.99 -8.00
N VAL A 164 0.20 -12.09 -8.28
CA VAL A 164 0.07 -13.35 -7.54
C VAL A 164 1.37 -13.64 -6.79
N LYS A 165 1.23 -14.16 -5.59
CA LYS A 165 2.36 -14.54 -4.74
C LYS A 165 3.03 -15.78 -5.31
N LYS A 166 4.36 -15.74 -5.38
CA LYS A 166 5.17 -16.85 -5.87
C LYS A 166 5.55 -17.80 -4.72
#